data_378780ac58c864b155bfc683dd022c8c
#
_entry.id   378780ac58c864b155bfc683dd022c8c
#
_cell.length_a   1.000
_cell.length_b   1.000
_cell.length_c   1.000
_cell.angle_alpha   90.00
_cell.angle_beta   90.00
_cell.angle_gamma   90.00
#
_symmetry.space_group_name_H-M   'P 1'
#
loop_
_entity.id
_entity.type
_entity.pdbx_description
1 polymer ?
#
loop_
_entity_poly.entity_id
_entity_poly.type
_entity_poly.pdbx_seq_one_letter_code
_entity_poly.pdbx_strand_id
1 'polypeptide(L)'
;MKFEVVVPDKIKKRILKLEKADRERIFEKLDELSHNYELGKHLSSINLWSLRAGDYRILYQADKGRIKIFVFHFGGRKNVYDILKKLSR
;
A
#
# COMPACT_ATOMS: atom_id res chain seq x y z
N MET A 1 -4.66 -8.70 -16.28
CA MET A 1 -5.93 -8.38 -15.58
C MET A 1 -5.70 -7.21 -14.63
N LYS A 2 -6.60 -6.25 -14.63
CA LYS A 2 -6.45 -5.05 -13.78
C LYS A 2 -7.26 -5.20 -12.50
N PHE A 3 -6.59 -5.03 -11.35
CA PHE A 3 -7.25 -5.04 -10.05
C PHE A 3 -7.78 -3.65 -9.72
N GLU A 4 -8.90 -3.59 -9.03
CA GLU A 4 -9.38 -2.33 -8.46
C GLU A 4 -8.61 -2.05 -7.18
N VAL A 5 -7.95 -0.91 -7.10
CA VAL A 5 -7.22 -0.51 -5.90
C VAL A 5 -8.13 0.35 -5.04
N VAL A 6 -8.48 -0.18 -3.87
CA VAL A 6 -9.37 0.51 -2.92
C VAL A 6 -8.51 1.22 -1.89
N VAL A 7 -8.58 2.55 -1.87
CA VAL A 7 -7.85 3.38 -0.91
C VAL A 7 -8.88 4.07 0.00
N PRO A 8 -8.88 3.75 1.30
CA PRO A 8 -9.81 4.42 2.23
C PRO A 8 -9.63 5.93 2.20
N ASP A 9 -10.73 6.66 2.38
CA ASP A 9 -10.72 8.13 2.35
C ASP A 9 -9.68 8.73 3.30
N LYS A 10 -9.53 8.18 4.47
CA LYS A 10 -8.56 8.64 5.46
C LYS A 10 -7.14 8.58 4.91
N ILE A 11 -6.78 7.49 4.24
CA ILE A 11 -5.46 7.32 3.64
C ILE A 11 -5.31 8.24 2.43
N LYS A 12 -6.34 8.32 1.60
CA LYS A 12 -6.34 9.18 0.41
C LYS A 12 -6.09 10.65 0.79
N LYS A 13 -6.74 11.13 1.85
CA LYS A 13 -6.54 12.49 2.35
C LYS A 13 -5.09 12.74 2.78
N ARG A 14 -4.47 11.75 3.42
CA ARG A 14 -3.07 11.86 3.84
C ARG A 14 -2.14 11.95 2.63
N ILE A 15 -2.39 11.14 1.60
CA ILE A 15 -1.60 11.18 0.37
C ILE A 15 -1.72 12.54 -0.31
N LEU A 16 -2.94 13.09 -0.36
CA LEU A 16 -3.19 14.38 -1.01
C LEU A 16 -2.52 15.56 -0.31
N LYS A 17 -2.13 15.40 0.96
CA LYS A 17 -1.41 16.43 1.71
C LYS A 17 0.09 16.41 1.48
N LEU A 18 0.61 15.41 0.79
CA LEU A 18 2.03 15.32 0.50
C LEU A 18 2.44 16.35 -0.56
N GLU A 19 3.74 16.63 -0.63
CA GLU A 19 4.28 17.44 -1.70
C GLU A 19 4.02 16.77 -3.03
N LYS A 20 3.95 17.56 -4.09
CA LYS A 20 3.58 17.09 -5.42
C LYS A 20 4.40 15.89 -5.88
N ALA A 21 5.72 15.94 -5.71
CA ALA A 21 6.60 14.86 -6.16
C ALA A 21 6.29 13.54 -5.45
N ASP A 22 6.10 13.59 -4.13
CA ASP A 22 5.77 12.39 -3.35
C ASP A 22 4.39 11.86 -3.70
N ARG A 23 3.43 12.76 -3.84
CA ARG A 23 2.05 12.41 -4.18
C ARG A 23 1.99 11.70 -5.54
N GLU A 24 2.68 12.24 -6.55
CA GLU A 24 2.71 11.63 -7.87
C GLU A 24 3.36 10.24 -7.83
N ARG A 25 4.44 10.10 -7.06
CA ARG A 25 5.12 8.81 -6.92
C ARG A 25 4.20 7.76 -6.30
N ILE A 26 3.43 8.16 -5.27
CA ILE A 26 2.49 7.25 -4.62
C ILE A 26 1.40 6.81 -5.61
N PHE A 27 0.82 7.76 -6.36
CA PHE A 27 -0.22 7.41 -7.32
C PHE A 27 0.30 6.55 -8.46
N GLU A 28 1.53 6.78 -8.92
CA GLU A 28 2.16 5.91 -9.92
C GLU A 28 2.31 4.48 -9.40
N LYS A 29 2.73 4.34 -8.14
CA LYS A 29 2.88 3.02 -7.53
C LYS A 29 1.55 2.32 -7.36
N LEU A 30 0.51 3.04 -7.00
CA LEU A 30 -0.84 2.47 -6.91
C LEU A 30 -1.34 2.02 -8.28
N ASP A 31 -1.04 2.77 -9.34
CA ASP A 31 -1.41 2.37 -10.70
C ASP A 31 -0.64 1.13 -11.13
N GLU A 32 0.66 1.07 -10.90
CA GLU A 32 1.46 -0.12 -11.18
C GLU A 32 0.91 -1.33 -10.42
N LEU A 33 0.51 -1.12 -9.16
CA LEU A 33 -0.04 -2.18 -8.32
C LEU A 33 -1.32 -2.75 -8.91
N SER A 34 -2.14 -1.91 -9.55
CA SER A 34 -3.39 -2.37 -10.16
C SER A 34 -3.14 -3.37 -11.29
N HIS A 35 -1.98 -3.32 -11.91
CA HIS A 35 -1.58 -4.25 -12.99
C HIS A 35 -0.75 -5.42 -12.49
N ASN A 36 -0.21 -5.33 -11.27
CA ASN A 36 0.62 -6.39 -10.70
C ASN A 36 0.52 -6.37 -9.18
N TYR A 37 -0.37 -7.19 -8.63
CA TYR A 37 -0.58 -7.21 -7.18
C TYR A 37 0.64 -7.74 -6.41
N GLU A 38 1.56 -8.40 -7.08
CA GLU A 38 2.79 -8.93 -6.48
C GLU A 38 3.95 -7.93 -6.53
N LEU A 39 3.68 -6.67 -6.86
CA LEU A 39 4.70 -5.63 -6.97
C LEU A 39 5.46 -5.40 -5.67
N GLY A 40 4.77 -5.48 -4.52
CA GLY A 40 5.40 -5.33 -3.22
C GLY A 40 6.01 -6.62 -2.71
N LYS A 41 6.47 -6.59 -1.47
CA LYS A 41 7.02 -7.75 -0.79
C LYS A 41 5.95 -8.42 0.06
N HIS A 42 5.72 -9.70 -0.15
CA HIS A 42 4.78 -10.48 0.66
C HIS A 42 5.38 -10.76 2.03
N LEU A 43 4.60 -10.48 3.07
CA LEU A 43 5.01 -10.74 4.44
C LEU A 43 4.52 -12.12 4.84
N SER A 44 5.45 -13.07 4.93
CA SER A 44 5.12 -14.50 5.04
C SER A 44 4.31 -14.90 6.27
N SER A 45 4.39 -14.14 7.35
CA SER A 45 3.68 -14.47 8.60
C SER A 45 2.24 -13.96 8.63
N ILE A 46 1.87 -13.07 7.72
CA ILE A 46 0.54 -12.47 7.66
C ILE A 46 0.15 -12.25 6.20
N ASN A 47 -1.14 -12.16 5.93
CA ASN A 47 -1.63 -11.96 4.56
C ASN A 47 -1.54 -10.48 4.17
N LEU A 48 -0.32 -9.96 4.15
CA LEU A 48 -0.05 -8.57 3.83
C LEU A 48 1.11 -8.44 2.88
N TRP A 49 1.07 -7.39 2.10
CA TRP A 49 2.14 -6.98 1.20
C TRP A 49 2.60 -5.58 1.59
N SER A 50 3.89 -5.33 1.45
CA SER A 50 4.49 -4.03 1.71
C SER A 50 5.15 -3.52 0.44
N LEU A 51 4.72 -2.36 -0.03
CA LEU A 51 5.27 -1.72 -1.22
C LEU A 51 5.98 -0.43 -0.84
N ARG A 52 7.24 -0.32 -1.24
CA ARG A 52 8.02 0.90 -1.02
C ARG A 52 7.74 1.91 -2.13
N ALA A 53 7.49 3.16 -1.72
CA ALA A 53 7.31 4.27 -2.65
C ALA A 53 8.09 5.48 -2.11
N GLY A 54 9.35 5.62 -2.53
CA GLY A 54 10.25 6.63 -1.97
C GLY A 54 10.52 6.37 -0.50
N ASP A 55 10.25 7.35 0.35
CA ASP A 55 10.42 7.24 1.80
C ASP A 55 9.19 6.67 2.50
N TYR A 56 8.17 6.31 1.73
CA TYR A 56 6.90 5.81 2.26
C TYR A 56 6.73 4.34 1.96
N ARG A 57 5.88 3.70 2.75
CA ARG A 57 5.46 2.31 2.53
C ARG A 57 3.96 2.21 2.53
N ILE A 58 3.46 1.35 1.67
CA ILE A 58 2.04 1.06 1.51
C ILE A 58 1.81 -0.37 1.91
N LEU A 59 0.93 -0.61 2.88
CA LEU A 59 0.53 -1.96 3.25
C LEU A 59 -0.80 -2.28 2.58
N TYR A 60 -0.87 -3.42 1.92
CA TYR A 60 -2.07 -3.80 1.18
C TYR A 60 -2.31 -5.30 1.24
N GLN A 61 -3.55 -5.68 0.95
CA GLN A 61 -3.95 -7.07 0.76
C GLN A 61 -4.51 -7.21 -0.65
N ALA A 62 -4.25 -8.35 -1.27
CA ALA A 62 -4.79 -8.66 -2.59
C ALA A 62 -5.86 -9.73 -2.45
N ASP A 63 -7.06 -9.46 -2.94
CA ASP A 63 -8.15 -10.41 -3.00
C ASP A 63 -8.33 -10.81 -4.46
N LYS A 64 -7.79 -11.98 -4.82
CA LYS A 64 -7.81 -12.46 -6.20
C LYS A 64 -9.21 -12.85 -6.64
N GLY A 65 -10.05 -13.32 -5.73
CA GLY A 65 -11.41 -13.69 -6.04
C GLY A 65 -12.26 -12.50 -6.46
N ARG A 66 -12.12 -11.38 -5.77
CA ARG A 66 -12.82 -10.14 -6.07
C ARG A 66 -12.06 -9.24 -7.03
N ILE A 67 -10.82 -9.57 -7.34
CA ILE A 67 -9.93 -8.76 -8.20
C ILE A 67 -9.78 -7.35 -7.61
N LYS A 68 -9.54 -7.31 -6.30
CA LYS A 68 -9.38 -6.05 -5.56
C LYS A 68 -8.12 -6.05 -4.72
N ILE A 69 -7.54 -4.87 -4.57
CA ILE A 69 -6.41 -4.62 -3.68
C ILE A 69 -6.87 -3.60 -2.65
N PHE A 70 -6.76 -3.97 -1.38
CA PHE A 70 -7.18 -3.10 -0.29
C PHE A 70 -5.96 -2.49 0.37
N VAL A 71 -5.79 -1.18 0.22
CA VAL A 71 -4.74 -0.44 0.91
C VAL A 71 -5.26 -0.15 2.31
N PHE A 72 -4.57 -0.61 3.35
CA PHE A 72 -5.07 -0.39 4.69
C PHE A 72 -4.12 0.41 5.58
N HIS A 73 -2.90 0.64 5.14
CA HIS A 73 -2.00 1.54 5.85
C HIS A 73 -1.04 2.21 4.88
N PHE A 74 -0.73 3.47 5.17
CA PHE A 74 0.23 4.27 4.44
C PHE A 74 0.99 5.12 5.45
N GLY A 75 2.30 5.17 5.35
CA GLY A 75 3.09 5.99 6.25
C GLY A 75 4.57 5.91 5.97
N GLY A 76 5.34 6.65 6.75
CA GLY A 76 6.79 6.60 6.68
C GLY A 76 7.30 5.25 7.16
N ARG A 77 8.54 4.95 6.80
CA ARG A 77 9.19 3.67 7.08
C ARG A 77 9.05 3.23 8.54
N LYS A 78 9.31 4.14 9.47
CA LYS A 78 9.27 3.83 10.90
C LYS A 78 7.87 3.46 11.38
N ASN A 79 6.87 4.23 10.95
CA ASN A 79 5.48 3.98 11.36
C ASN A 79 4.98 2.62 10.87
N VAL A 80 5.37 2.24 9.67
CA VAL A 80 4.99 0.95 9.09
C VAL A 80 5.61 -0.20 9.88
N TYR A 81 6.88 -0.08 10.24
CA TYR A 81 7.54 -1.12 11.04
C TYR A 81 6.89 -1.31 12.41
N ASP A 82 6.48 -0.21 13.05
CA ASP A 82 5.79 -0.29 14.34
C ASP A 82 4.46 -1.03 14.22
N ILE A 83 3.72 -0.77 13.15
CA ILE A 83 2.46 -1.46 12.87
C ILE A 83 2.71 -2.95 12.61
N LEU A 84 3.72 -3.27 11.81
CA LEU A 84 4.06 -4.67 11.51
C LEU A 84 4.41 -5.45 12.78
N LYS A 85 5.12 -4.84 13.71
CA LYS A 85 5.43 -5.46 15.01
C LYS A 85 4.16 -5.80 15.78
N LYS A 86 3.17 -4.90 15.77
CA LYS A 86 1.90 -5.13 16.46
C LYS A 86 1.10 -6.25 15.80
N LEU A 87 1.13 -6.34 14.48
CA LEU A 87 0.37 -7.34 13.73
C LEU A 87 1.02 -8.72 13.77
N SER A 88 2.32 -8.80 14.00
CA SER A 88 3.06 -10.07 13.99
C SER A 88 3.09 -10.79 15.33
N ARG A 89 2.42 -10.25 16.33
CA ARG A 89 2.33 -10.89 17.65
C ARG A 89 1.35 -12.05 17.64
#